data_d572e1bfa9f9f2515fdb91568dff0c8f
#
_entry.id   d572e1bfa9f9f2515fdb91568dff0c8f
#
_cell.length_a   1.000
_cell.length_b   1.000
_cell.length_c   1.000
_cell.angle_alpha   90.00
_cell.angle_beta   90.00
_cell.angle_gamma   90.00
#
_symmetry.space_group_name_H-M   'P 1'
#
loop_
_entity.id
_entity.type
_entity.pdbx_description
1 polymer ?
#
loop_
_entity_poly.entity_id
_entity_poly.type
_entity_poly.pdbx_seq_one_letter_code
_entity_poly.pdbx_strand_id
1 'polypeptide(L)'
;MVAGVETREFAAAFQKDLIRFAGKYAGYYTELGRLWQAGRITDGQYMRLCVALERAAHDGSAGMAVDFVSEFRRMCGAEVGRIVIDDFTPEAAFARTAFAVKRVGDNPDDANHIVNSVTSGMERAVMNAARDTVEWSAGAEHRTWRRVTDGDPCAFCAMLATRDDYTTKERAISAGHVGRYRRKGKRPVGARYHDHCGCTVVEVVGPWERTKADQRYMDVYQKARERCAEKGLSESPVNVLAMMRDISDMR
;
A
#
# COMPACT_ATOMS: atom_id res chain seq x y z
N MET A 1 16.73 19.34 11.75
CA MET A 1 17.69 18.62 10.88
C MET A 1 16.94 18.21 9.61
N VAL A 2 17.55 18.33 8.44
CA VAL A 2 17.00 17.80 7.19
C VAL A 2 17.07 16.28 7.28
N ALA A 3 16.01 15.57 6.87
CA ALA A 3 16.06 14.10 6.76
C ALA A 3 17.22 13.75 5.82
N GLY A 4 18.33 13.34 6.40
CA GLY A 4 19.57 13.09 5.70
C GLY A 4 19.51 11.82 4.83
N VAL A 5 20.61 11.51 4.18
CA VAL A 5 20.77 10.28 3.37
C VAL A 5 20.45 9.05 4.23
N GLU A 6 20.91 9.00 5.46
CA GLU A 6 20.72 7.88 6.40
C GLU A 6 19.24 7.58 6.70
N THR A 7 18.41 8.61 6.90
CA THR A 7 16.96 8.40 7.14
C THR A 7 16.23 7.89 5.91
N ARG A 8 16.67 8.26 4.71
CA ARG A 8 16.10 7.73 3.46
C ARG A 8 16.52 6.29 3.20
N GLU A 9 17.77 5.95 3.48
CA GLU A 9 18.26 4.58 3.40
C GLU A 9 17.55 3.67 4.39
N PHE A 10 17.30 4.17 5.61
CA PHE A 10 16.52 3.46 6.62
C PHE A 10 15.07 3.23 6.17
N ALA A 11 14.41 4.24 5.61
CA ALA A 11 13.07 4.10 5.05
C ALA A 11 13.02 3.10 3.88
N ALA A 12 14.03 3.10 3.00
CA ALA A 12 14.14 2.14 1.91
C ALA A 12 14.41 0.70 2.40
N ALA A 13 15.21 0.55 3.46
CA ALA A 13 15.44 -0.75 4.09
C ALA A 13 14.14 -1.29 4.71
N PHE A 14 13.42 -0.49 5.47
CA PHE A 14 12.11 -0.85 6.01
C PHE A 14 11.13 -1.30 4.92
N GLN A 15 11.02 -0.54 3.83
CA GLN A 15 10.17 -0.88 2.71
C GLN A 15 10.54 -2.24 2.10
N LYS A 16 11.84 -2.49 1.89
CA LYS A 16 12.33 -3.76 1.35
C LYS A 16 12.02 -4.95 2.26
N ASP A 17 12.19 -4.75 3.56
CA ASP A 17 11.92 -5.79 4.55
C ASP A 17 10.42 -6.08 4.68
N LEU A 18 9.58 -5.06 4.60
CA LEU A 18 8.13 -5.18 4.60
C LEU A 18 7.62 -5.94 3.36
N ILE A 19 8.17 -5.65 2.17
CA ILE A 19 7.84 -6.38 0.93
C ILE A 19 8.23 -7.85 1.07
N ARG A 20 9.44 -8.13 1.58
CA ARG A 20 9.91 -9.51 1.81
C ARG A 20 9.04 -10.25 2.82
N PHE A 21 8.67 -9.58 3.90
CA PHE A 21 7.79 -10.12 4.93
C PHE A 21 6.40 -10.47 4.35
N ALA A 22 5.75 -9.55 3.66
CA ALA A 22 4.45 -9.78 3.03
C ALA A 22 4.51 -10.92 2.01
N GLY A 23 5.55 -10.96 1.17
CA GLY A 23 5.76 -12.03 0.18
C GLY A 23 5.94 -13.42 0.81
N LYS A 24 6.62 -13.50 1.97
CA LYS A 24 6.74 -14.76 2.72
C LYS A 24 5.38 -15.28 3.16
N TYR A 25 4.53 -14.43 3.71
CA TYR A 25 3.18 -14.81 4.13
C TYR A 25 2.26 -15.09 2.95
N ALA A 26 2.41 -14.39 1.83
CA ALA A 26 1.73 -14.73 0.59
C ALA A 26 2.05 -16.15 0.11
N GLY A 27 3.31 -16.59 0.25
CA GLY A 27 3.71 -17.96 -0.02
C GLY A 27 2.99 -18.99 0.86
N TYR A 28 2.87 -18.73 2.15
CA TYR A 28 2.10 -19.60 3.07
C TYR A 28 0.61 -19.63 2.72
N TYR A 29 0.05 -18.51 2.33
CA TYR A 29 -1.35 -18.41 1.92
C TYR A 29 -1.62 -19.20 0.64
N THR A 30 -0.71 -19.12 -0.33
CA THR A 30 -0.75 -19.92 -1.56
C THR A 30 -0.70 -21.43 -1.25
N GLU A 31 0.14 -21.85 -0.30
CA GLU A 31 0.23 -23.26 0.09
C GLU A 31 -1.06 -23.74 0.76
N LEU A 32 -1.68 -22.93 1.63
CA LEU A 32 -3.00 -23.25 2.18
C LEU A 32 -4.05 -23.43 1.06
N GLY A 33 -4.02 -22.58 0.05
CA GLY A 33 -4.90 -22.70 -1.12
C GLY A 33 -4.69 -24.02 -1.87
N ARG A 34 -3.44 -24.45 -2.07
CA ARG A 34 -3.11 -25.74 -2.70
C ARG A 34 -3.61 -26.94 -1.87
N LEU A 35 -3.40 -26.91 -0.56
CA LEU A 35 -3.90 -27.97 0.33
C LEU A 35 -5.43 -28.07 0.30
N TRP A 36 -6.09 -26.93 0.26
CA TRP A 36 -7.55 -26.87 0.14
C TRP A 36 -8.04 -27.39 -1.19
N GLN A 37 -7.48 -26.96 -2.31
CA GLN A 37 -7.83 -27.43 -3.66
C GLN A 37 -7.57 -28.95 -3.83
N ALA A 38 -6.54 -29.47 -3.17
CA ALA A 38 -6.25 -30.91 -3.15
C ALA A 38 -7.16 -31.72 -2.20
N GLY A 39 -8.15 -31.10 -1.55
CA GLY A 39 -9.05 -31.77 -0.60
C GLY A 39 -8.36 -32.22 0.70
N ARG A 40 -7.13 -31.73 0.98
CA ARG A 40 -6.34 -32.11 2.17
C ARG A 40 -6.86 -31.38 3.43
N ILE A 41 -7.53 -30.27 3.27
CA ILE A 41 -8.21 -29.50 4.32
C ILE A 41 -9.60 -29.12 3.83
N THR A 42 -10.56 -29.04 4.78
CA THR A 42 -11.94 -28.65 4.48
C THR A 42 -12.07 -27.12 4.30
N ASP A 43 -13.19 -26.66 3.72
CA ASP A 43 -13.51 -25.22 3.59
C ASP A 43 -13.38 -24.47 4.92
N GLY A 44 -13.96 -25.04 5.99
CA GLY A 44 -13.91 -24.45 7.32
C GLY A 44 -12.50 -24.42 7.91
N GLN A 45 -11.65 -25.41 7.63
CA GLN A 45 -10.24 -25.40 8.01
C GLN A 45 -9.48 -24.34 7.22
N TYR A 46 -9.66 -24.29 5.91
CA TYR A 46 -9.04 -23.28 5.05
C TYR A 46 -9.34 -21.86 5.55
N MET A 47 -10.63 -21.53 5.74
CA MET A 47 -11.03 -20.20 6.22
C MET A 47 -10.38 -19.84 7.57
N ARG A 48 -10.41 -20.76 8.55
CA ARG A 48 -9.81 -20.51 9.88
C ARG A 48 -8.30 -20.33 9.82
N LEU A 49 -7.61 -21.17 9.05
CA LEU A 49 -6.14 -21.09 8.89
C LEU A 49 -5.73 -19.80 8.18
N CYS A 50 -6.46 -19.39 7.15
CA CYS A 50 -6.23 -18.12 6.47
C CYS A 50 -6.40 -16.92 7.38
N VAL A 51 -7.46 -16.88 8.20
CA VAL A 51 -7.68 -15.78 9.17
C VAL A 51 -6.57 -15.75 10.22
N ALA A 52 -6.15 -16.92 10.75
CA ALA A 52 -5.05 -16.99 11.72
C ALA A 52 -3.71 -16.54 11.11
N LEU A 53 -3.42 -16.97 9.89
CA LEU A 53 -2.21 -16.58 9.17
C LEU A 53 -2.18 -15.08 8.86
N GLU A 54 -3.31 -14.52 8.42
CA GLU A 54 -3.43 -13.09 8.13
C GLU A 54 -3.30 -12.25 9.39
N ARG A 55 -3.87 -12.69 10.54
CA ARG A 55 -3.66 -12.04 11.82
C ARG A 55 -2.17 -11.98 12.19
N ALA A 56 -1.48 -13.13 12.13
CA ALA A 56 -0.05 -13.18 12.46
C ALA A 56 0.79 -12.28 11.54
N ALA A 57 0.44 -12.23 10.26
CA ALA A 57 1.12 -11.38 9.29
C ALA A 57 0.82 -9.89 9.51
N HIS A 58 -0.43 -9.56 9.83
CA HIS A 58 -0.87 -8.20 10.17
C HIS A 58 -0.13 -7.68 11.41
N ASP A 59 -0.16 -8.45 12.51
CA ASP A 59 0.45 -8.07 13.77
C ASP A 59 1.97 -7.91 13.63
N GLY A 60 2.62 -8.82 12.87
CA GLY A 60 4.04 -8.71 12.56
C GLY A 60 4.37 -7.48 11.71
N SER A 61 3.57 -7.18 10.70
CA SER A 61 3.76 -6.01 9.83
C SER A 61 3.54 -4.70 10.60
N ALA A 62 2.51 -4.63 11.43
CA ALA A 62 2.26 -3.49 12.31
C ALA A 62 3.40 -3.30 13.32
N GLY A 63 3.91 -4.39 13.89
CA GLY A 63 5.09 -4.38 14.79
C GLY A 63 6.34 -3.82 14.11
N MET A 64 6.63 -4.25 12.87
CA MET A 64 7.72 -3.69 12.08
C MET A 64 7.56 -2.18 11.88
N ALA A 65 6.33 -1.69 11.70
CA ALA A 65 6.06 -0.26 11.55
C ALA A 65 6.25 0.51 12.87
N VAL A 66 5.92 -0.09 14.02
CA VAL A 66 6.20 0.49 15.35
C VAL A 66 7.70 0.71 15.54
N ASP A 67 8.51 -0.30 15.25
CA ASP A 67 9.97 -0.21 15.35
C ASP A 67 10.52 0.85 14.37
N PHE A 68 10.02 0.83 13.14
CA PHE A 68 10.39 1.81 12.13
C PHE A 68 10.08 3.25 12.57
N VAL A 69 8.85 3.55 13.00
CA VAL A 69 8.44 4.89 13.43
C VAL A 69 9.28 5.36 14.62
N SER A 70 9.50 4.47 15.58
CA SER A 70 10.29 4.76 16.78
C SER A 70 11.72 5.18 16.43
N GLU A 71 12.36 4.38 15.61
CA GLU A 71 13.77 4.64 15.24
C GLU A 71 13.89 5.80 14.26
N PHE A 72 12.99 5.90 13.28
CA PHE A 72 12.96 7.01 12.33
C PHE A 72 12.85 8.38 13.04
N ARG A 73 11.96 8.47 14.03
CA ARG A 73 11.81 9.69 14.85
C ARG A 73 13.11 10.02 15.61
N ARG A 74 13.76 9.02 16.24
CA ARG A 74 15.05 9.22 16.92
C ARG A 74 16.14 9.71 15.97
N MET A 75 16.25 9.08 14.80
CA MET A 75 17.22 9.49 13.77
C MET A 75 16.99 10.92 13.29
N CYS A 76 15.73 11.37 13.26
CA CYS A 76 15.37 12.74 12.94
C CYS A 76 15.54 13.73 14.12
N GLY A 77 15.98 13.26 15.30
CA GLY A 77 16.11 14.08 16.50
C GLY A 77 14.77 14.49 17.13
N ALA A 78 13.70 13.72 16.86
CA ALA A 78 12.38 13.95 17.43
C ALA A 78 12.11 12.97 18.58
N GLU A 79 11.20 13.36 19.47
CA GLU A 79 10.65 12.43 20.47
C GLU A 79 9.85 11.33 19.78
N VAL A 80 9.91 10.12 20.33
CA VAL A 80 9.15 8.98 19.80
C VAL A 80 7.66 9.23 19.89
N GLY A 81 7.19 9.85 20.96
CA GLY A 81 5.80 10.24 21.13
C GLY A 81 4.83 9.05 21.04
N ARG A 82 3.59 9.35 20.65
CA ARG A 82 2.53 8.34 20.54
C ARG A 82 2.66 7.54 19.24
N ILE A 83 2.58 6.21 19.34
CA ILE A 83 2.46 5.30 18.21
C ILE A 83 1.08 4.66 18.26
N VAL A 84 0.41 4.65 17.12
CA VAL A 84 -0.93 4.08 16.95
C VAL A 84 -0.83 2.88 16.02
N ILE A 85 -1.18 1.72 16.54
CA ILE A 85 -1.12 0.45 15.81
C ILE A 85 -2.45 0.23 15.09
N ASP A 86 -2.40 -0.27 13.84
CA ASP A 86 -3.59 -0.71 13.12
C ASP A 86 -4.15 -1.98 13.76
N ASP A 87 -5.47 -2.04 13.94
CA ASP A 87 -6.15 -3.18 14.52
C ASP A 87 -6.56 -4.19 13.45
N PHE A 88 -6.25 -5.46 13.68
CA PHE A 88 -6.67 -6.53 12.79
C PHE A 88 -8.20 -6.70 12.80
N THR A 89 -8.76 -6.79 11.59
CA THR A 89 -10.21 -7.00 11.39
C THR A 89 -10.47 -8.44 10.91
N PRO A 90 -10.74 -9.39 11.82
CA PRO A 90 -10.92 -10.80 11.48
C PRO A 90 -12.12 -11.03 10.54
N GLU A 91 -13.16 -10.21 10.65
CA GLU A 91 -14.35 -10.28 9.79
C GLU A 91 -14.01 -9.99 8.33
N ALA A 92 -13.09 -9.06 8.07
CA ALA A 92 -12.65 -8.74 6.71
C ALA A 92 -11.83 -9.88 6.08
N ALA A 93 -10.95 -10.50 6.86
CA ALA A 93 -10.17 -11.66 6.46
C ALA A 93 -11.08 -12.87 6.21
N PHE A 94 -12.03 -13.13 7.11
CA PHE A 94 -13.02 -14.19 6.97
C PHE A 94 -13.90 -13.98 5.73
N ALA A 95 -14.43 -12.79 5.53
CA ALA A 95 -15.29 -12.49 4.38
C ALA A 95 -14.57 -12.69 3.04
N ARG A 96 -13.28 -12.36 2.97
CA ARG A 96 -12.43 -12.57 1.79
C ARG A 96 -12.28 -14.06 1.46
N THR A 97 -11.97 -14.87 2.47
CA THR A 97 -11.79 -16.32 2.29
C THR A 97 -13.10 -17.05 2.07
N ALA A 98 -14.18 -16.66 2.76
CA ALA A 98 -15.52 -17.20 2.50
C ALA A 98 -16.01 -16.89 1.07
N PHE A 99 -15.70 -15.68 0.57
CA PHE A 99 -15.98 -15.36 -0.84
C PHE A 99 -15.21 -16.27 -1.80
N ALA A 100 -13.93 -16.57 -1.52
CA ALA A 100 -13.14 -17.50 -2.33
C ALA A 100 -13.74 -18.91 -2.34
N VAL A 101 -14.07 -19.43 -1.15
CA VAL A 101 -14.69 -20.77 -1.02
C VAL A 101 -15.98 -20.86 -1.84
N LYS A 102 -16.85 -19.86 -1.70
CA LYS A 102 -18.08 -19.79 -2.50
C LYS A 102 -17.79 -19.75 -4.00
N ARG A 103 -16.89 -18.90 -4.45
CA ARG A 103 -16.55 -18.72 -5.87
C ARG A 103 -15.96 -19.97 -6.49
N VAL A 104 -15.09 -20.69 -5.77
CA VAL A 104 -14.54 -21.96 -6.24
C VAL A 104 -15.62 -23.04 -6.29
N GLY A 105 -16.55 -23.08 -5.33
CA GLY A 105 -17.70 -23.98 -5.37
C GLY A 105 -18.62 -23.71 -6.57
N ASP A 106 -18.83 -22.43 -6.92
CA ASP A 106 -19.63 -22.02 -8.09
C ASP A 106 -18.89 -22.26 -9.43
N ASN A 107 -17.55 -22.18 -9.44
CA ASN A 107 -16.72 -22.31 -10.64
C ASN A 107 -15.35 -22.95 -10.33
N PRO A 108 -15.27 -24.29 -10.24
CA PRO A 108 -14.04 -25.01 -9.90
C PRO A 108 -12.87 -24.77 -10.87
N ASP A 109 -13.16 -24.52 -12.14
CA ASP A 109 -12.13 -24.33 -13.17
C ASP A 109 -11.31 -23.03 -12.94
N ASP A 110 -11.90 -22.04 -12.27
CA ASP A 110 -11.24 -20.79 -11.90
C ASP A 110 -10.50 -20.82 -10.54
N ALA A 111 -10.43 -21.97 -9.89
CA ALA A 111 -9.93 -22.11 -8.52
C ALA A 111 -8.54 -21.46 -8.31
N ASN A 112 -7.61 -21.69 -9.23
CA ASN A 112 -6.27 -21.10 -9.15
C ASN A 112 -6.30 -19.57 -9.22
N HIS A 113 -7.11 -19.02 -10.14
CA HIS A 113 -7.25 -17.57 -10.26
C HIS A 113 -7.86 -16.96 -9.00
N ILE A 114 -8.86 -17.62 -8.43
CA ILE A 114 -9.54 -17.18 -7.20
C ILE A 114 -8.58 -17.19 -6.01
N VAL A 115 -7.81 -18.29 -5.82
CA VAL A 115 -6.79 -18.38 -4.75
C VAL A 115 -5.74 -17.31 -4.90
N ASN A 116 -5.22 -17.08 -6.10
CA ASN A 116 -4.23 -16.02 -6.36
C ASN A 116 -4.80 -14.63 -6.04
N SER A 117 -6.05 -14.36 -6.42
CA SER A 117 -6.72 -13.08 -6.11
C SER A 117 -6.88 -12.85 -4.60
N VAL A 118 -7.22 -13.90 -3.85
CA VAL A 118 -7.34 -13.82 -2.38
C VAL A 118 -5.98 -13.64 -1.72
N THR A 119 -4.96 -14.35 -2.21
CA THR A 119 -3.57 -14.19 -1.75
C THR A 119 -3.05 -12.76 -1.94
N SER A 120 -3.28 -12.18 -3.13
CA SER A 120 -2.93 -10.77 -3.40
C SER A 120 -3.67 -9.79 -2.49
N GLY A 121 -4.95 -10.09 -2.20
CA GLY A 121 -5.76 -9.31 -1.26
C GLY A 121 -5.23 -9.36 0.17
N MET A 122 -4.72 -10.52 0.60
CA MET A 122 -4.07 -10.70 1.90
C MET A 122 -2.72 -9.95 1.95
N GLU A 123 -1.87 -10.11 0.94
CA GLU A 123 -0.60 -9.39 0.85
C GLU A 123 -0.81 -7.88 0.99
N ARG A 124 -1.79 -7.33 0.28
CA ARG A 124 -2.17 -5.92 0.41
C ARG A 124 -2.65 -5.57 1.82
N ALA A 125 -3.41 -6.43 2.49
CA ALA A 125 -3.87 -6.19 3.86
C ALA A 125 -2.70 -6.12 4.84
N VAL A 126 -1.74 -7.02 4.72
CA VAL A 126 -0.49 -7.05 5.51
C VAL A 126 0.32 -5.77 5.30
N MET A 127 0.56 -5.39 4.05
CA MET A 127 1.26 -4.14 3.73
C MET A 127 0.53 -2.90 4.27
N ASN A 128 -0.81 -2.92 4.27
CA ASN A 128 -1.59 -1.80 4.77
C ASN A 128 -1.53 -1.68 6.29
N ALA A 129 -1.38 -2.77 7.04
CA ALA A 129 -1.22 -2.70 8.49
C ALA A 129 -0.01 -1.84 8.90
N ALA A 130 1.12 -2.03 8.23
CA ALA A 130 2.29 -1.17 8.45
C ALA A 130 2.05 0.28 8.00
N ARG A 131 1.42 0.49 6.84
CA ARG A 131 1.15 1.82 6.29
C ARG A 131 0.18 2.62 7.18
N ASP A 132 -0.91 1.99 7.59
CA ASP A 132 -1.91 2.61 8.47
C ASP A 132 -1.30 2.91 9.86
N THR A 133 -0.42 2.04 10.38
CA THR A 133 0.32 2.30 11.62
C THR A 133 1.21 3.55 11.51
N VAL A 134 1.95 3.72 10.40
CA VAL A 134 2.77 4.93 10.17
C VAL A 134 1.88 6.17 10.01
N GLU A 135 0.83 6.10 9.19
CA GLU A 135 -0.10 7.21 8.93
C GLU A 135 -0.79 7.68 10.22
N TRP A 136 -1.29 6.75 11.02
CA TRP A 136 -2.00 7.09 12.26
C TRP A 136 -1.06 7.59 13.35
N SER A 137 0.16 7.05 13.41
CA SER A 137 1.19 7.53 14.33
C SER A 137 1.63 8.96 14.00
N ALA A 138 1.77 9.28 12.71
CA ALA A 138 2.04 10.65 12.28
C ALA A 138 0.87 11.59 12.65
N GLY A 139 -0.36 11.17 12.38
CA GLY A 139 -1.56 11.93 12.73
C GLY A 139 -1.73 12.17 14.24
N ALA A 140 -1.37 11.18 15.08
CA ALA A 140 -1.41 11.30 16.54
C ALA A 140 -0.46 12.36 17.10
N GLU A 141 0.62 12.65 16.38
CA GLU A 141 1.62 13.68 16.69
C GLU A 141 1.43 14.96 15.88
N HIS A 142 0.29 15.12 15.21
CA HIS A 142 0.00 16.26 14.32
C HIS A 142 1.07 16.47 13.23
N ARG A 143 1.75 15.38 12.81
CA ARG A 143 2.74 15.39 11.74
C ARG A 143 2.11 14.98 10.43
N THR A 144 2.79 15.32 9.35
CA THR A 144 2.42 14.92 8.00
C THR A 144 3.08 13.59 7.64
N TRP A 145 2.62 12.99 6.57
CA TRP A 145 3.24 11.81 5.99
C TRP A 145 3.25 11.91 4.46
N ARG A 146 4.06 11.11 3.84
CA ARG A 146 4.15 11.07 2.38
C ARG A 146 4.34 9.64 1.87
N ARG A 147 3.98 9.44 0.61
CA ARG A 147 4.21 8.18 -0.08
C ARG A 147 5.62 8.12 -0.62
N VAL A 148 6.30 7.01 -0.37
CA VAL A 148 7.61 6.67 -0.93
C VAL A 148 7.45 5.46 -1.84
N THR A 149 8.00 5.56 -3.05
CA THR A 149 7.90 4.50 -4.05
C THR A 149 8.97 3.43 -3.85
N ASP A 150 8.73 2.25 -4.41
CA ASP A 150 9.65 1.10 -4.36
C ASP A 150 10.74 1.11 -5.45
N GLY A 151 10.86 2.22 -6.17
CA GLY A 151 11.83 2.35 -7.28
C GLY A 151 11.26 1.98 -8.65
N ASP A 152 10.21 1.15 -8.71
CA ASP A 152 9.45 0.79 -9.93
C ASP A 152 7.94 1.02 -9.73
N PRO A 153 7.51 2.27 -9.46
CA PRO A 153 6.13 2.56 -9.16
C PRO A 153 5.24 2.49 -10.40
N CYS A 154 3.99 2.09 -10.19
CA CYS A 154 2.98 2.36 -11.19
C CYS A 154 2.72 3.88 -11.32
N ALA A 155 2.14 4.31 -12.44
CA ALA A 155 1.84 5.73 -12.70
C ALA A 155 1.03 6.40 -11.56
N PHE A 156 0.10 5.66 -10.92
CA PHE A 156 -0.68 6.17 -9.79
C PHE A 156 0.19 6.44 -8.56
N CYS A 157 1.08 5.53 -8.20
CA CYS A 157 2.00 5.71 -7.06
C CYS A 157 3.03 6.81 -7.33
N ALA A 158 3.57 6.87 -8.55
CA ALA A 158 4.45 7.95 -8.98
C ALA A 158 3.74 9.32 -8.88
N MET A 159 2.51 9.44 -9.38
CA MET A 159 1.70 10.65 -9.23
C MET A 159 1.49 11.04 -7.77
N LEU A 160 1.19 10.08 -6.89
CA LEU A 160 1.02 10.38 -5.45
C LEU A 160 2.34 10.78 -4.77
N ALA A 161 3.47 10.22 -5.19
CA ALA A 161 4.78 10.59 -4.67
C ALA A 161 5.22 12.01 -5.08
N THR A 162 4.63 12.59 -6.16
CA THR A 162 4.90 13.99 -6.54
C THR A 162 4.19 15.00 -5.64
N ARG A 163 3.21 14.55 -4.84
CA ARG A 163 2.47 15.45 -3.96
C ARG A 163 3.32 15.86 -2.78
N ASP A 164 2.98 17.03 -2.25
CA ASP A 164 3.53 17.47 -0.99
C ASP A 164 2.97 16.63 0.17
N ASP A 165 3.43 16.89 1.36
CA ASP A 165 3.06 16.13 2.54
C ASP A 165 1.56 16.12 2.79
N TYR A 166 1.05 14.99 3.22
CA TYR A 166 -0.34 14.81 3.57
C TYR A 166 -0.56 15.08 5.05
N THR A 167 -1.47 16.00 5.37
CA THR A 167 -1.86 16.33 6.75
C THR A 167 -3.02 15.48 7.25
N THR A 168 -3.83 14.97 6.34
CA THR A 168 -5.00 14.13 6.66
C THR A 168 -5.29 13.16 5.53
N LYS A 169 -6.02 12.09 5.85
CA LYS A 169 -6.58 11.16 4.85
C LYS A 169 -7.37 11.89 3.75
N GLU A 170 -8.09 12.95 4.11
CA GLU A 170 -8.92 13.75 3.20
C GLU A 170 -8.07 14.50 2.18
N ARG A 171 -6.89 15.02 2.57
CA ARG A 171 -5.96 15.67 1.62
C ARG A 171 -5.33 14.69 0.65
N ALA A 172 -5.00 13.49 1.12
CA ALA A 172 -4.58 12.40 0.24
C ALA A 172 -5.70 11.99 -0.73
N ILE A 173 -6.97 12.10 -0.30
CA ILE A 173 -8.17 11.86 -1.13
C ILE A 173 -8.33 12.91 -2.21
N SER A 174 -8.22 14.20 -1.86
CA SER A 174 -8.43 15.30 -2.80
C SER A 174 -7.37 15.34 -3.90
N ALA A 175 -6.16 14.84 -3.61
CA ALA A 175 -5.10 14.70 -4.60
C ALA A 175 -5.38 13.62 -5.66
N GLY A 176 -6.31 12.71 -5.39
CA GLY A 176 -6.61 11.56 -6.24
C GLY A 176 -8.09 11.44 -6.61
N HIS A 177 -8.77 12.54 -6.96
CA HIS A 177 -10.15 12.48 -7.47
C HIS A 177 -10.18 11.75 -8.82
N VAL A 178 -10.08 10.41 -8.77
CA VAL A 178 -10.26 9.56 -9.93
C VAL A 178 -11.76 9.41 -10.14
N GLY A 179 -12.29 10.19 -11.09
CA GLY A 179 -13.69 10.15 -11.46
C GLY A 179 -14.17 8.74 -11.78
N ARG A 180 -15.45 8.48 -11.53
CA ARG A 180 -16.30 7.35 -11.92
C ARG A 180 -15.99 5.96 -11.36
N TYR A 181 -14.81 5.61 -10.88
CA TYR A 181 -14.62 4.34 -10.16
C TYR A 181 -14.86 4.49 -8.66
N ARG A 182 -15.96 5.14 -8.28
CA ARG A 182 -16.59 4.93 -6.98
C ARG A 182 -17.22 3.54 -6.94
N ARG A 183 -16.45 2.49 -6.98
CA ARG A 183 -16.90 1.28 -6.30
C ARG A 183 -17.08 1.67 -4.84
N LYS A 184 -18.21 1.30 -4.27
CA LYS A 184 -18.59 1.49 -2.85
C LYS A 184 -17.54 0.85 -1.91
N GLY A 185 -16.33 1.36 -1.89
CA GLY A 185 -15.26 0.95 -1.00
C GLY A 185 -14.98 2.10 -0.04
N LYS A 186 -14.97 1.81 1.23
CA LYS A 186 -14.83 2.77 2.33
C LYS A 186 -13.45 3.44 2.41
N ARG A 187 -12.44 3.02 1.61
CA ARG A 187 -11.10 3.61 1.65
C ARG A 187 -10.98 4.80 0.69
N PRO A 188 -10.44 5.93 1.19
CA PRO A 188 -10.10 7.09 0.39
C PRO A 188 -9.09 6.75 -0.72
N VAL A 189 -9.14 7.44 -1.86
CA VAL A 189 -8.29 7.15 -3.02
C VAL A 189 -6.80 7.29 -2.69
N GLY A 190 -6.39 8.30 -1.92
CA GLY A 190 -4.99 8.51 -1.53
C GLY A 190 -4.43 7.45 -0.56
N ALA A 191 -5.31 6.76 0.18
CA ALA A 191 -4.95 5.64 1.05
C ALA A 191 -5.09 4.28 0.33
N ARG A 192 -5.28 4.26 -0.99
CA ARG A 192 -5.40 3.02 -1.77
C ARG A 192 -4.05 2.59 -2.29
N TYR A 193 -3.86 1.30 -2.20
CA TYR A 193 -2.75 0.59 -2.80
C TYR A 193 -3.34 -0.54 -3.64
N HIS A 194 -2.79 -0.77 -4.82
CA HIS A 194 -3.17 -1.91 -5.65
C HIS A 194 -2.51 -3.19 -5.11
N ASP A 195 -2.95 -4.33 -5.61
CA ASP A 195 -2.30 -5.60 -5.31
C ASP A 195 -0.83 -5.56 -5.78
N HIS A 196 0.07 -6.18 -5.03
CA HIS A 196 1.53 -6.17 -5.27
C HIS A 196 2.17 -4.76 -5.28
N CYS A 197 1.58 -3.80 -4.55
CA CYS A 197 2.15 -2.47 -4.41
C CYS A 197 3.25 -2.46 -3.34
N GLY A 198 4.50 -2.27 -3.75
CA GLY A 198 5.64 -2.15 -2.86
C GLY A 198 5.83 -0.75 -2.24
N CYS A 199 5.07 0.26 -2.69
CA CYS A 199 5.18 1.61 -2.13
C CYS A 199 4.76 1.65 -0.66
N THR A 200 5.41 2.51 0.13
CA THR A 200 5.15 2.66 1.56
C THR A 200 4.83 4.10 1.95
N VAL A 201 4.66 4.33 3.22
CA VAL A 201 4.40 5.62 3.85
C VAL A 201 5.56 5.94 4.79
N VAL A 202 5.99 7.18 4.80
CA VAL A 202 6.99 7.70 5.72
C VAL A 202 6.46 8.97 6.37
N GLU A 203 6.60 9.07 7.68
CA GLU A 203 6.30 10.29 8.43
C GLU A 203 7.27 11.40 8.04
N VAL A 204 6.80 12.63 7.93
CA VAL A 204 7.66 13.78 7.67
C VAL A 204 8.04 14.45 8.98
N VAL A 205 9.32 14.33 9.31
CA VAL A 205 9.91 14.95 10.49
C VAL A 205 10.93 15.98 10.02
N GLY A 206 10.54 17.25 9.97
CA GLY A 206 11.35 18.33 9.42
C GLY A 206 11.28 18.44 7.88
N PRO A 207 12.13 19.28 7.27
CA PRO A 207 12.15 19.48 5.83
C PRO A 207 12.46 18.19 5.08
N TRP A 208 11.69 17.91 4.03
CA TRP A 208 11.91 16.76 3.16
C TRP A 208 12.49 17.21 1.82
N GLU A 209 13.69 16.74 1.50
CA GLU A 209 14.30 16.98 0.20
C GLU A 209 13.83 15.91 -0.80
N ARG A 210 13.46 16.35 -1.99
CA ARG A 210 13.11 15.45 -3.10
C ARG A 210 14.34 14.70 -3.59
N THR A 211 14.20 13.41 -3.83
CA THR A 211 15.23 12.61 -4.49
C THR A 211 15.25 12.88 -6.00
N LYS A 212 16.30 12.41 -6.68
CA LYS A 212 16.33 12.40 -8.16
C LYS A 212 15.17 11.60 -8.76
N ALA A 213 14.74 10.53 -8.09
CA ALA A 213 13.59 9.73 -8.50
C ALA A 213 12.29 10.53 -8.35
N ASP A 214 12.08 11.22 -7.22
CA ASP A 214 10.92 12.08 -7.00
C ASP A 214 10.87 13.20 -8.06
N GLN A 215 12.02 13.79 -8.40
CA GLN A 215 12.10 14.81 -9.45
C GLN A 215 11.72 14.23 -10.81
N ARG A 216 12.20 13.04 -11.16
CA ARG A 216 11.82 12.35 -12.42
C ARG A 216 10.31 12.11 -12.47
N TYR A 217 9.68 11.69 -11.38
CA TYR A 217 8.22 11.50 -11.34
C TYR A 217 7.48 12.83 -11.51
N MET A 218 8.00 13.90 -10.92
CA MET A 218 7.45 15.25 -11.09
C MET A 218 7.53 15.69 -12.57
N ASP A 219 8.66 15.48 -13.21
CA ASP A 219 8.85 15.84 -14.63
C ASP A 219 7.90 15.04 -15.54
N VAL A 220 7.73 13.74 -15.27
CA VAL A 220 6.76 12.90 -16.02
C VAL A 220 5.32 13.38 -15.76
N TYR A 221 4.97 13.69 -14.52
CA TYR A 221 3.65 14.20 -14.16
C TYR A 221 3.36 15.54 -14.86
N GLN A 222 4.33 16.46 -14.87
CA GLN A 222 4.18 17.76 -15.54
C GLN A 222 4.01 17.62 -17.05
N LYS A 223 4.85 16.82 -17.70
CA LYS A 223 4.73 16.49 -19.13
C LYS A 223 3.38 15.84 -19.46
N ALA A 224 2.87 14.99 -18.58
CA ALA A 224 1.56 14.36 -18.77
C ALA A 224 0.42 15.39 -18.75
N ARG A 225 0.50 16.40 -17.88
CA ARG A 225 -0.47 17.51 -17.85
C ARG A 225 -0.42 18.35 -19.13
N GLU A 226 0.78 18.71 -19.57
CA GLU A 226 1.01 19.44 -20.83
C GLU A 226 0.42 18.65 -22.02
N ARG A 227 0.64 17.35 -22.07
CA ARG A 227 0.08 16.48 -23.10
C ARG A 227 -1.44 16.38 -23.06
N CYS A 228 -2.05 16.43 -21.86
CA CYS A 228 -3.50 16.54 -21.73
C CYS A 228 -4.01 17.84 -22.37
N ALA A 229 -3.36 18.98 -22.10
CA ALA A 229 -3.72 20.27 -22.65
C ALA A 229 -3.57 20.29 -24.18
N GLU A 230 -2.47 19.79 -24.73
CA GLU A 230 -2.24 19.66 -26.17
C GLU A 230 -3.32 18.84 -26.88
N LYS A 231 -3.83 17.78 -26.22
CA LYS A 231 -4.91 16.92 -26.74
C LYS A 231 -6.31 17.44 -26.44
N GLY A 232 -6.45 18.61 -25.83
CA GLY A 232 -7.75 19.16 -25.43
C GLY A 232 -8.46 18.34 -24.35
N LEU A 233 -7.71 17.53 -23.58
CA LEU A 233 -8.23 16.71 -22.50
C LEU A 233 -8.19 17.49 -21.18
N SER A 234 -9.19 17.26 -20.32
CA SER A 234 -9.14 17.80 -18.96
C SER A 234 -7.97 17.17 -18.17
N GLU A 235 -7.35 17.94 -17.27
CA GLU A 235 -6.31 17.45 -16.35
C GLU A 235 -6.91 16.58 -15.22
N SER A 236 -7.89 15.75 -15.56
CA SER A 236 -8.42 14.78 -14.60
C SER A 236 -7.34 13.73 -14.27
N PRO A 237 -7.30 13.20 -13.05
CA PRO A 237 -6.34 12.16 -12.69
C PRO A 237 -6.36 10.96 -13.65
N VAL A 238 -7.49 10.62 -14.22
CA VAL A 238 -7.62 9.53 -15.22
C VAL A 238 -6.83 9.84 -16.48
N ASN A 239 -7.00 11.05 -17.04
CA ASN A 239 -6.31 11.47 -18.25
C ASN A 239 -4.81 11.63 -17.99
N VAL A 240 -4.44 12.27 -16.88
CA VAL A 240 -3.02 12.45 -16.52
C VAL A 240 -2.33 11.10 -16.32
N LEU A 241 -2.97 10.13 -15.63
CA LEU A 241 -2.40 8.79 -15.47
C LEU A 241 -2.24 8.05 -16.81
N ALA A 242 -3.20 8.20 -17.72
CA ALA A 242 -3.08 7.64 -19.08
C ALA A 242 -1.86 8.25 -19.80
N MET A 243 -1.70 9.58 -19.75
CA MET A 243 -0.56 10.24 -20.36
C MET A 243 0.77 9.91 -19.68
N MET A 244 0.79 9.72 -18.34
CA MET A 244 2.00 9.26 -17.66
C MET A 244 2.47 7.90 -18.15
N ARG A 245 1.54 6.97 -18.43
CA ARG A 245 1.87 5.65 -19.00
C ARG A 245 2.35 5.76 -20.44
N ASP A 246 1.78 6.67 -21.25
CA ASP A 246 2.16 6.89 -22.64
C ASP A 246 3.59 7.45 -22.80
N ILE A 247 4.06 8.25 -21.84
CA ILE A 247 5.36 8.94 -21.92
C ILE A 247 6.45 8.30 -21.05
N SER A 248 6.11 7.26 -20.33
CA SER A 248 7.04 6.52 -19.47
C SER A 248 6.66 5.04 -19.42
N ASP A 249 7.61 4.16 -19.11
CA ASP A 249 7.38 2.71 -18.96
C ASP A 249 6.67 2.35 -17.63
N MET A 250 5.98 3.29 -17.00
CA MET A 250 5.27 3.06 -15.73
C MET A 250 4.02 2.21 -15.96
N ARG A 251 3.85 1.20 -15.12
CA ARG A 251 2.67 0.31 -15.10
C ARG A 251 1.37 1.05 -14.77
#